data_a17f95a42fce6db13cbdef02a3282d4c
#
_entry.id   a17f95a42fce6db13cbdef02a3282d4c
#
_cell.length_a   1.000
_cell.length_b   1.000
_cell.length_c   1.000
_cell.angle_alpha   90.00
_cell.angle_beta   90.00
_cell.angle_gamma   90.00
#
_symmetry.space_group_name_H-M   'P 1'
#
loop_
_entity.id
_entity.type
_entity.pdbx_description
1 polymer ?
#
loop_
_entity_poly.entity_id
_entity_poly.type
_entity_poly.pdbx_seq_one_letter_code
_entity_poly.pdbx_strand_id
1 'polypeptide(L)'
;APPRANPPPSAALSPRTVFYSVTGSKQLLDIVNVVYTDARGFPVTEFNVALPWTKMVVLNPGVQTESVVATSIYSRLNCGVLNAQGQLVVASANNSIIATCTR
;
A
#
# COMPACT_ATOMS: atom_id res chain seq x y z
N ALA A 1 8.73 -11.40 40.91
CA ALA A 1 7.82 -10.63 40.11
C ALA A 1 7.33 -11.49 38.96
N PRO A 2 6.09 -11.35 38.61
CA PRO A 2 5.63 -12.05 37.46
C PRO A 2 6.45 -11.60 36.24
N PRO A 3 6.77 -12.50 35.37
CA PRO A 3 7.42 -12.09 34.17
C PRO A 3 6.54 -11.05 33.50
N ARG A 4 7.17 -10.01 33.06
CA ARG A 4 6.45 -8.99 32.37
C ARG A 4 5.85 -9.61 31.10
N ALA A 5 4.60 -9.34 30.90
CA ALA A 5 4.00 -9.79 29.67
C ALA A 5 4.76 -9.20 28.49
N ASN A 6 5.08 -10.03 27.57
CA ASN A 6 5.67 -9.55 26.32
C ASN A 6 4.70 -8.61 25.62
N PRO A 7 5.21 -7.70 24.80
CA PRO A 7 4.32 -6.93 23.97
C PRO A 7 3.37 -7.85 23.23
N PRO A 8 2.13 -7.43 23.03
CA PRO A 8 1.17 -8.26 22.32
C PRO A 8 1.73 -8.73 21.00
N PRO A 9 1.32 -9.90 20.53
CA PRO A 9 1.73 -10.36 19.23
C PRO A 9 1.41 -9.37 18.11
N SER A 10 0.45 -8.49 18.32
CA SER A 10 0.15 -7.43 17.36
C SER A 10 1.34 -6.51 17.13
N ALA A 11 2.30 -6.45 18.05
CA ALA A 11 3.52 -5.70 17.84
C ALA A 11 4.45 -6.39 16.85
N ALA A 12 4.27 -7.68 16.65
CA ALA A 12 5.07 -8.47 15.73
C ALA A 12 4.19 -8.83 14.53
N LEU A 13 4.29 -8.03 13.48
CA LEU A 13 3.51 -8.26 12.29
C LEU A 13 3.99 -9.51 11.56
N SER A 14 3.06 -10.16 10.87
CA SER A 14 3.41 -11.27 10.00
C SER A 14 4.45 -10.80 8.98
N PRO A 15 5.45 -11.63 8.66
CA PRO A 15 6.40 -11.29 7.59
C PRO A 15 5.73 -11.18 6.22
N ARG A 16 4.50 -11.66 6.09
CA ARG A 16 3.71 -11.53 4.86
C ARG A 16 2.93 -10.22 4.80
N THR A 17 3.11 -9.33 5.77
CA THR A 17 2.42 -8.04 5.79
C THR A 17 3.07 -7.09 4.79
N VAL A 18 2.24 -6.42 4.03
CA VAL A 18 2.66 -5.34 3.13
C VAL A 18 1.82 -4.11 3.39
N PHE A 19 2.42 -2.96 3.20
CA PHE A 19 1.72 -1.67 3.27
C PHE A 19 1.81 -1.04 1.89
N TYR A 20 0.66 -0.85 1.28
CA TYR A 20 0.56 -0.08 0.03
C TYR A 20 0.38 1.38 0.39
N SER A 21 1.02 2.25 -0.34
CA SER A 21 0.97 3.69 -0.09
C SER A 21 0.84 4.42 -1.41
N VAL A 22 -0.05 5.41 -1.43
CA VAL A 22 -0.17 6.34 -2.54
C VAL A 22 -0.13 7.75 -1.96
N THR A 23 0.76 8.56 -2.47
CA THR A 23 0.94 9.94 -2.06
C THR A 23 0.90 10.86 -3.28
N GLY A 24 0.82 12.14 -3.02
CA GLY A 24 0.85 13.13 -4.08
C GLY A 24 -0.08 14.29 -3.80
N SER A 25 -0.28 15.11 -4.83
CA SER A 25 -1.12 16.28 -4.76
C SER A 25 -2.38 16.03 -5.55
N LYS A 26 -3.47 15.71 -4.85
CA LYS A 26 -4.77 15.53 -5.49
C LYS A 26 -5.33 16.91 -5.82
N GLN A 27 -5.57 17.13 -7.09
CA GLN A 27 -6.11 18.39 -7.57
C GLN A 27 -7.60 18.50 -7.26
N LEU A 28 -8.09 19.73 -7.22
CA LEU A 28 -9.51 19.99 -6.99
C LEU A 28 -10.35 19.31 -8.07
N LEU A 29 -11.40 18.63 -7.66
CA LEU A 29 -12.34 17.93 -8.54
C LEU A 29 -11.72 16.76 -9.29
N ASP A 30 -10.51 16.34 -8.93
CA ASP A 30 -9.93 15.14 -9.50
C ASP A 30 -10.39 13.91 -8.74
N ILE A 31 -10.29 12.77 -9.40
CA ILE A 31 -10.64 11.47 -8.83
C ILE A 31 -9.38 10.60 -8.87
N VAL A 32 -9.02 10.07 -7.72
CA VAL A 32 -7.90 9.13 -7.60
C VAL A 32 -8.46 7.76 -7.30
N ASN A 33 -8.17 6.80 -8.16
CA ASN A 33 -8.56 5.41 -7.97
C ASN A 33 -7.31 4.58 -7.73
N VAL A 34 -7.43 3.58 -6.86
CA VAL A 34 -6.32 2.71 -6.49
C VAL A 34 -6.73 1.26 -6.70
N VAL A 35 -5.88 0.51 -7.37
CA VAL A 35 -6.00 -0.94 -7.52
C VAL A 35 -4.82 -1.57 -6.80
N TYR A 36 -5.09 -2.46 -5.86
CA TYR A 36 -4.03 -3.13 -5.13
C TYR A 36 -4.28 -4.64 -5.06
N THR A 37 -3.22 -5.41 -4.84
CA THR A 37 -3.31 -6.85 -4.67
C THR A 37 -3.74 -7.15 -3.24
N ASP A 38 -4.84 -7.90 -3.10
CA ASP A 38 -5.37 -8.27 -1.78
C ASP A 38 -4.63 -9.49 -1.20
N ALA A 39 -5.10 -9.96 -0.05
CA ALA A 39 -4.48 -11.08 0.66
C ALA A 39 -4.47 -12.37 -0.17
N ARG A 40 -5.39 -12.52 -1.08
CA ARG A 40 -5.52 -13.72 -1.93
C ARG A 40 -4.78 -13.56 -3.26
N GLY A 41 -4.18 -12.41 -3.51
CA GLY A 41 -3.50 -12.16 -4.76
C GLY A 41 -4.39 -11.61 -5.87
N PHE A 42 -5.62 -11.21 -5.54
CA PHE A 42 -6.55 -10.64 -6.52
C PHE A 42 -6.56 -9.12 -6.46
N PRO A 43 -6.83 -8.46 -7.58
CA PRO A 43 -6.91 -7.00 -7.59
C PRO A 43 -8.20 -6.54 -6.92
N VAL A 44 -8.06 -5.50 -6.10
CA VAL A 44 -9.18 -4.80 -5.46
C VAL A 44 -9.06 -3.33 -5.83
N THR A 45 -10.17 -2.72 -6.21
CA THR A 45 -10.21 -1.32 -6.59
C THR A 45 -10.93 -0.51 -5.53
N GLU A 46 -10.30 0.59 -5.11
CA GLU A 46 -10.95 1.62 -4.29
C GLU A 46 -11.07 2.88 -5.13
N PHE A 47 -12.26 3.43 -5.19
CA PHE A 47 -12.56 4.58 -6.03
C PHE A 47 -12.55 5.86 -5.21
N ASN A 48 -12.05 6.92 -5.82
CA ASN A 48 -12.09 8.28 -5.27
C ASN A 48 -11.50 8.34 -3.86
N VAL A 49 -10.28 7.86 -3.70
CA VAL A 49 -9.61 7.85 -2.41
C VAL A 49 -9.03 9.21 -2.09
N ALA A 50 -8.90 9.50 -0.80
CA ALA A 50 -8.17 10.68 -0.33
C ALA A 50 -6.68 10.37 -0.28
N LEU A 51 -5.84 11.39 -0.44
CA LEU A 51 -4.40 11.27 -0.31
C LEU A 51 -3.92 11.96 0.97
N PRO A 52 -2.93 11.42 1.65
CA PRO A 52 -2.27 10.16 1.38
C PRO A 52 -3.17 8.96 1.67
N TRP A 53 -3.00 7.91 0.89
CA TRP A 53 -3.75 6.67 1.03
C TRP A 53 -2.80 5.55 1.42
N THR A 54 -3.22 4.71 2.37
CA THR A 54 -2.44 3.55 2.81
C THR A 54 -3.38 2.37 3.03
N LYS A 55 -2.87 1.18 2.76
CA LYS A 55 -3.62 -0.05 3.00
C LYS A 55 -2.66 -1.13 3.47
N MET A 56 -2.97 -1.73 4.61
CA MET A 56 -2.22 -2.89 5.11
C MET A 56 -2.90 -4.16 4.63
N VAL A 57 -2.10 -5.07 4.10
CA VAL A 57 -2.58 -6.37 3.63
C VAL A 57 -1.63 -7.44 4.16
N VAL A 58 -2.17 -8.53 4.67
CA VAL A 58 -1.39 -9.71 5.04
C VAL A 58 -1.61 -10.76 3.95
N LEU A 59 -0.60 -10.99 3.16
CA LEU A 59 -0.69 -11.91 2.02
C LEU A 59 -0.79 -13.35 2.49
N ASN A 60 -1.70 -14.11 1.89
CA ASN A 60 -1.80 -15.53 2.17
C ASN A 60 -0.55 -16.26 1.70
N PRO A 61 -0.22 -17.42 2.31
CA PRO A 61 0.90 -18.21 1.82
C PRO A 61 0.74 -18.54 0.35
N GLY A 62 1.84 -18.39 -0.40
CA GLY A 62 1.83 -18.66 -1.83
C GLY A 62 1.60 -17.43 -2.71
N VAL A 63 1.08 -16.35 -2.15
CA VAL A 63 0.93 -15.09 -2.92
C VAL A 63 2.28 -14.44 -3.03
N GLN A 64 2.75 -14.23 -4.24
CA GLN A 64 4.10 -13.71 -4.48
C GLN A 64 4.11 -12.34 -5.15
N THR A 65 2.96 -11.87 -5.61
CA THR A 65 2.87 -10.58 -6.29
C THR A 65 2.24 -9.56 -5.36
N GLU A 66 2.87 -8.41 -5.27
CA GLU A 66 2.40 -7.26 -4.53
C GLU A 66 2.36 -6.08 -5.50
N SER A 67 1.19 -5.51 -5.72
CA SER A 67 1.06 -4.45 -6.70
C SER A 67 0.09 -3.39 -6.20
N VAL A 68 0.43 -2.14 -6.43
CA VAL A 68 -0.47 -1.01 -6.25
C VAL A 68 -0.36 -0.11 -7.47
N VAL A 69 -1.50 0.26 -8.03
CA VAL A 69 -1.59 1.17 -9.16
C VAL A 69 -2.58 2.26 -8.78
N ALA A 70 -2.15 3.49 -8.89
CA ALA A 70 -3.00 4.64 -8.65
C ALA A 70 -3.16 5.42 -9.95
N THR A 71 -4.37 5.86 -10.23
CA THR A 71 -4.69 6.63 -11.43
C THR A 71 -5.43 7.90 -11.06
N SER A 72 -5.18 8.94 -11.81
CA SER A 72 -5.90 10.21 -11.69
C SER A 72 -6.14 10.77 -13.07
N ILE A 73 -6.94 11.84 -13.15
CA ILE A 73 -7.18 12.54 -14.41
C ILE A 73 -6.02 13.52 -14.64
N TYR A 74 -5.66 14.29 -13.62
CA TYR A 74 -4.63 15.32 -13.77
C TYR A 74 -3.83 15.59 -12.50
N SER A 75 -3.94 14.73 -11.50
CA SER A 75 -3.16 14.85 -10.28
C SER A 75 -1.78 14.23 -10.45
N ARG A 76 -0.85 14.58 -9.55
CA ARG A 76 0.49 14.01 -9.52
C ARG A 76 0.56 12.99 -8.41
N LEU A 77 0.85 11.75 -8.76
CA LEU A 77 0.80 10.62 -7.86
C LEU A 77 2.15 9.94 -7.75
N ASN A 78 2.42 9.41 -6.57
CA ASN A 78 3.52 8.51 -6.30
C ASN A 78 2.99 7.33 -5.53
N CYS A 79 3.61 6.18 -5.66
CA CYS A 79 3.23 5.00 -4.91
C CYS A 79 4.43 4.39 -4.19
N GLY A 80 4.14 3.55 -3.24
CA GLY A 80 5.17 2.79 -2.54
C GLY A 80 4.60 1.50 -1.99
N VAL A 81 5.46 0.50 -1.87
CA VAL A 81 5.16 -0.74 -1.19
C VAL A 81 6.19 -0.88 -0.07
N LEU A 82 5.71 -1.09 1.15
CA LEU A 82 6.56 -1.28 2.32
C LEU A 82 6.39 -2.70 2.83
N ASN A 83 7.47 -3.26 3.36
CA ASN A 83 7.43 -4.59 3.95
C ASN A 83 6.90 -4.53 5.39
N ALA A 84 6.88 -5.69 6.06
CA ALA A 84 6.37 -5.81 7.43
C ALA A 84 7.16 -4.95 8.42
N GLN A 85 8.42 -4.63 8.13
CA GLN A 85 9.27 -3.79 8.98
C GLN A 85 9.13 -2.31 8.66
N GLY A 86 8.24 -1.95 7.73
CA GLY A 86 8.06 -0.57 7.34
C GLY A 86 9.11 -0.05 6.38
N GLN A 87 9.91 -0.92 5.80
CA GLN A 87 10.93 -0.54 4.83
C GLN A 87 10.32 -0.45 3.44
N LEU A 88 10.67 0.61 2.73
CA LEU A 88 10.22 0.80 1.36
C LEU A 88 10.95 -0.18 0.44
N VAL A 89 10.19 -1.04 -0.23
CA VAL A 89 10.76 -2.07 -1.11
C VAL A 89 10.53 -1.77 -2.58
N VAL A 90 9.51 -1.00 -2.89
CA VAL A 90 9.26 -0.49 -4.24
C VAL A 90 8.74 0.93 -4.10
N ALA A 91 9.20 1.81 -4.96
CA ALA A 91 8.71 3.18 -5.00
C ALA A 91 8.65 3.68 -6.44
N SER A 92 7.67 4.52 -6.70
CA SER A 92 7.59 5.29 -7.93
C SER A 92 7.79 6.75 -7.56
N ALA A 93 8.72 7.40 -8.22
CA ALA A 93 9.03 8.80 -7.97
C ALA A 93 8.77 9.67 -9.20
N ASN A 94 7.97 9.18 -10.13
CA ASN A 94 7.74 9.88 -11.40
C ASN A 94 6.78 11.06 -11.28
N ASN A 95 6.01 11.11 -10.19
CA ASN A 95 5.10 12.22 -9.96
C ASN A 95 4.18 12.42 -11.15
N SER A 96 3.50 11.36 -11.54
CA SER A 96 2.71 11.27 -12.77
C SER A 96 1.24 11.10 -12.44
N ILE A 97 0.38 11.25 -13.45
CA ILE A 97 -1.04 10.99 -13.28
C ILE A 97 -1.34 9.50 -13.04
N ILE A 98 -0.41 8.62 -13.36
CA ILE A 98 -0.49 7.20 -13.06
C ILE A 98 0.78 6.81 -12.32
N ALA A 99 0.62 6.16 -11.17
CA ALA A 99 1.72 5.63 -10.39
C ALA A 99 1.56 4.12 -10.27
N THR A 100 2.61 3.38 -10.58
CA THR A 100 2.59 1.92 -10.57
C THR A 100 3.77 1.42 -9.75
N CYS A 101 3.49 0.58 -8.77
CA CYS A 101 4.51 -0.07 -7.95
C CYS A 101 4.18 -1.55 -7.87
N THR A 102 5.07 -2.39 -8.36
CA THR A 102 4.89 -3.84 -8.38
C THR A 102 6.16 -4.51 -7.89
N ARG A 103 5.98 -5.51 -7.07
CA ARG A 103 7.08 -6.30 -6.55
C ARG A 103 6.90 -7.78 -6.82
#